data_80d7c03a3b4c89f6926cf04f5b285880
#
_entry.id   80d7c03a3b4c89f6926cf04f5b285880
#
_cell.length_a   1.000
_cell.length_b   1.000
_cell.length_c   1.000
_cell.angle_alpha   90.00
_cell.angle_beta   90.00
_cell.angle_gamma   90.00
#
_symmetry.space_group_name_H-M   'P 1'
#
loop_
_entity.id
_entity.type
_entity.pdbx_description
1 polymer ?
#
loop_
_entity_poly.entity_id
_entity_poly.type
_entity_poly.pdbx_seq_one_letter_code
_entity_poly.pdbx_strand_id
1 'polypeptide(L)'
;MPQEKDTASDCTSFATALGHAAPAAAQPASFPASATAPHTLTGEIDALKAVSKAVRDLDSLNLTQRKLFDRIEHTHNNIFIQGQAGTGKSTFIKYLKKHSKKRIRLVAPTAIAALNIEGATIHSMFTLPLSDFLIPQEVRSTRRRKLKSILKKTDILIIDEVSMLRPDILDMIEELCCQARGNLALFGGLQIILIGDLCQLPPIIKPAAIPAFKQKYGTAEPY
;
A
#
# COMPACT_ATOMS: atom_id res chain seq x y z
N MET A 1 9.65 7.04 48.67
CA MET A 1 8.59 6.28 48.02
C MET A 1 7.66 7.24 47.27
N PRO A 2 7.71 7.30 45.96
CA PRO A 2 6.57 7.74 45.17
C PRO A 2 6.08 6.58 44.31
N GLN A 3 4.77 6.53 44.20
CA GLN A 3 3.96 5.46 43.62
C GLN A 3 4.16 5.34 42.08
N GLU A 4 4.30 4.11 41.63
CA GLU A 4 4.07 3.68 40.25
C GLU A 4 2.65 4.05 39.82
N LYS A 5 2.55 4.79 38.75
CA LYS A 5 1.29 4.95 38.01
C LYS A 5 1.35 4.05 36.78
N ASP A 6 0.51 3.05 36.80
CA ASP A 6 0.10 2.26 35.64
C ASP A 6 -0.28 3.15 34.45
N THR A 7 0.40 2.98 33.34
CA THR A 7 -0.04 3.46 32.03
C THR A 7 -0.22 2.25 31.08
N ALA A 8 -1.21 1.45 31.41
CA ALA A 8 -1.78 0.48 30.47
C ALA A 8 -3.18 0.97 30.16
N SER A 9 -3.31 1.80 29.14
CA SER A 9 -4.56 1.96 28.36
C SER A 9 -4.33 2.91 27.21
N ASP A 10 -4.95 2.54 26.12
CA ASP A 10 -5.28 3.28 24.90
C ASP A 10 -4.43 3.01 23.66
N CYS A 11 -4.55 1.78 23.20
CA CYS A 11 -4.34 1.45 21.78
C CYS A 11 -5.68 1.28 21.04
N THR A 12 -6.64 2.13 21.37
CA THR A 12 -7.92 2.21 20.63
C THR A 12 -8.16 3.65 20.25
N SER A 13 -8.26 3.89 18.94
CA SER A 13 -8.74 5.16 18.37
C SER A 13 -7.69 6.07 17.73
N PHE A 14 -7.28 5.70 16.51
CA PHE A 14 -6.89 6.69 15.51
C PHE A 14 -7.64 6.42 14.19
N ALA A 15 -8.93 6.68 14.24
CA ALA A 15 -9.77 6.76 13.05
C ALA A 15 -10.72 7.94 13.22
N THR A 16 -10.20 9.17 13.33
CA THR A 16 -11.06 10.35 13.22
C THR A 16 -10.20 11.55 12.90
N ALA A 17 -10.37 12.04 11.75
CA ALA A 17 -10.41 13.43 11.34
C ALA A 17 -9.99 13.57 9.89
N LEU A 18 -10.96 13.82 9.04
CA LEU A 18 -10.83 14.82 7.98
C LEU A 18 -12.21 15.05 7.36
N GLY A 19 -12.74 16.23 7.65
CA GLY A 19 -13.49 17.12 6.79
C GLY A 19 -14.76 16.60 6.10
N HIS A 20 -15.92 16.95 6.65
CA HIS A 20 -17.20 16.93 5.93
C HIS A 20 -17.20 17.99 4.83
N ALA A 21 -17.41 17.55 3.58
CA ALA A 21 -18.00 18.37 2.54
C ALA A 21 -19.18 17.59 1.96
N ALA A 22 -20.37 18.16 2.03
CA ALA A 22 -21.61 17.59 1.53
C ALA A 22 -21.61 17.51 -0.01
N PRO A 23 -22.19 16.48 -0.62
CA PRO A 23 -22.32 16.41 -2.07
C PRO A 23 -23.54 17.20 -2.56
N ALA A 24 -23.30 18.05 -3.57
CA ALA A 24 -24.34 18.70 -4.34
C ALA A 24 -25.12 17.66 -5.17
N ALA A 25 -26.44 17.85 -5.25
CA ALA A 25 -27.35 17.02 -5.99
C ALA A 25 -27.05 17.03 -7.49
N ALA A 26 -26.81 15.86 -8.08
CA ALA A 26 -26.69 15.66 -9.52
C ALA A 26 -28.06 15.32 -10.12
N GLN A 27 -28.46 16.06 -11.15
CA GLN A 27 -29.66 15.83 -11.96
C GLN A 27 -29.50 14.57 -12.84
N PRO A 28 -30.57 13.87 -13.20
CA PRO A 28 -30.50 12.65 -14.00
C PRO A 28 -30.22 12.98 -15.48
N ALA A 29 -29.17 12.36 -16.01
CA ALA A 29 -28.83 12.42 -17.43
C ALA A 29 -29.76 11.52 -18.25
N SER A 30 -30.29 12.07 -19.34
CA SER A 30 -31.13 11.41 -20.34
C SER A 30 -30.33 10.33 -21.11
N PHE A 31 -30.91 9.13 -21.23
CA PHE A 31 -30.41 8.04 -22.04
C PHE A 31 -30.70 8.26 -23.53
N PRO A 32 -29.74 8.08 -24.46
CA PRO A 32 -30.05 7.92 -25.86
C PRO A 32 -30.45 6.47 -26.17
N ALA A 33 -31.55 6.33 -26.89
CA ALA A 33 -32.05 5.04 -27.34
C ALA A 33 -31.28 4.53 -28.58
N SER A 34 -31.18 3.20 -28.68
CA SER A 34 -30.92 2.36 -29.83
C SER A 34 -29.50 2.28 -30.42
N ALA A 35 -28.88 1.12 -30.17
CA ALA A 35 -28.21 0.31 -31.20
C ALA A 35 -28.25 -1.16 -30.78
N THR A 36 -29.18 -1.90 -31.31
CA THR A 36 -29.32 -3.35 -31.17
C THR A 36 -28.28 -4.02 -32.05
N ALA A 37 -27.17 -4.51 -31.42
CA ALA A 37 -26.30 -5.50 -32.03
C ALA A 37 -26.71 -6.90 -31.54
N PRO A 38 -26.58 -7.97 -32.31
CA PRO A 38 -27.02 -9.31 -31.93
C PRO A 38 -26.11 -9.84 -30.79
N HIS A 39 -26.62 -9.78 -29.58
CA HIS A 39 -25.97 -10.41 -28.43
C HIS A 39 -26.09 -11.94 -28.56
N THR A 40 -25.01 -12.62 -28.84
CA THR A 40 -24.94 -14.07 -28.75
C THR A 40 -25.13 -14.51 -27.30
N LEU A 41 -26.10 -15.40 -27.06
CA LEU A 41 -26.45 -16.03 -25.78
C LEU A 41 -25.22 -16.51 -24.98
N THR A 42 -24.15 -16.89 -25.68
CA THR A 42 -22.88 -17.29 -25.07
C THR A 42 -22.19 -16.13 -24.30
N GLY A 43 -22.23 -14.91 -24.81
CA GLY A 43 -21.64 -13.74 -24.16
C GLY A 43 -22.39 -13.33 -22.88
N GLU A 44 -23.71 -13.47 -22.86
CA GLU A 44 -24.54 -13.20 -21.67
C GLU A 44 -24.30 -14.22 -20.56
N ILE A 45 -24.18 -15.51 -20.92
CA ILE A 45 -23.86 -16.60 -19.97
C ILE A 45 -22.48 -16.38 -19.35
N ASP A 46 -21.49 -15.97 -20.12
CA ASP A 46 -20.13 -15.71 -19.62
C ASP A 46 -20.10 -14.45 -18.74
N ALA A 47 -20.85 -13.42 -19.08
CA ALA A 47 -21.02 -12.24 -18.25
C ALA A 47 -21.71 -12.58 -16.90
N LEU A 48 -22.77 -13.39 -16.90
CA LEU A 48 -23.45 -13.85 -15.70
C LEU A 48 -22.54 -14.73 -14.81
N LYS A 49 -21.74 -15.61 -15.41
CA LYS A 49 -20.73 -16.41 -14.68
C LYS A 49 -19.68 -15.52 -14.04
N ALA A 50 -19.20 -14.50 -14.77
CA ALA A 50 -18.22 -13.55 -14.25
C ALA A 50 -18.79 -12.73 -13.09
N VAL A 51 -20.04 -12.24 -13.18
CA VAL A 51 -20.75 -11.53 -12.10
C VAL A 51 -20.96 -12.46 -10.91
N SER A 52 -21.43 -13.70 -11.12
CA SER A 52 -21.63 -14.68 -10.04
C SER A 52 -20.32 -15.04 -9.32
N LYS A 53 -19.22 -15.11 -10.06
CA LYS A 53 -17.88 -15.30 -9.48
C LYS A 53 -17.41 -14.09 -8.69
N ALA A 54 -17.59 -12.89 -9.24
CA ALA A 54 -17.24 -11.65 -8.57
C ALA A 54 -18.04 -11.44 -7.27
N VAL A 55 -19.34 -11.79 -7.25
CA VAL A 55 -20.18 -11.74 -6.04
C VAL A 55 -19.66 -12.74 -4.99
N ARG A 56 -19.34 -13.99 -5.37
CA ARG A 56 -18.79 -14.98 -4.44
C ARG A 56 -17.42 -14.56 -3.91
N ASP A 57 -16.58 -13.96 -4.73
CA ASP A 57 -15.30 -13.43 -4.29
C ASP A 57 -15.47 -12.24 -3.32
N LEU A 58 -16.47 -11.36 -3.53
CA LEU A 58 -16.84 -10.29 -2.61
C LEU A 58 -17.35 -10.82 -1.26
N ASP A 59 -18.07 -11.93 -1.26
CA ASP A 59 -18.54 -12.58 -0.03
C ASP A 59 -17.42 -13.14 0.84
N SER A 60 -16.23 -13.31 0.27
CA SER A 60 -15.01 -13.68 1.02
C SER A 60 -14.45 -12.55 1.88
N LEU A 61 -14.85 -11.30 1.63
CA LEU A 61 -14.41 -10.12 2.40
C LEU A 61 -15.42 -9.75 3.48
N ASN A 62 -14.92 -9.37 4.65
CA ASN A 62 -15.76 -8.75 5.67
C ASN A 62 -16.16 -7.32 5.27
N LEU A 63 -17.14 -6.75 5.99
CA LEU A 63 -17.67 -5.42 5.67
C LEU A 63 -16.59 -4.31 5.68
N THR A 64 -15.65 -4.38 6.61
CA THR A 64 -14.54 -3.41 6.70
C THR A 64 -13.62 -3.51 5.49
N GLN A 65 -13.28 -4.73 5.07
CA GLN A 65 -12.44 -4.96 3.89
C GLN A 65 -13.14 -4.51 2.60
N ARG A 66 -14.46 -4.68 2.48
CA ARG A 66 -15.24 -4.16 1.32
C ARG A 66 -15.18 -2.63 1.24
N LYS A 67 -15.45 -1.94 2.36
CA LYS A 67 -15.32 -0.47 2.43
C LYS A 67 -13.91 0.01 2.10
N LEU A 68 -12.92 -0.73 2.58
CA LEU A 68 -11.51 -0.42 2.30
C LEU A 68 -11.17 -0.60 0.82
N PHE A 69 -11.65 -1.67 0.20
CA PHE A 69 -11.51 -1.91 -1.24
C PHE A 69 -12.10 -0.75 -2.06
N ASP A 70 -13.34 -0.36 -1.76
CA ASP A 70 -14.00 0.75 -2.44
C ASP A 70 -13.24 2.06 -2.28
N ARG A 71 -12.72 2.34 -1.07
CA ARG A 71 -11.89 3.52 -0.82
C ARG A 71 -10.60 3.50 -1.64
N ILE A 72 -9.93 2.34 -1.72
CA ILE A 72 -8.71 2.19 -2.51
C ILE A 72 -8.98 2.40 -4.00
N GLU A 73 -10.07 1.84 -4.53
CA GLU A 73 -10.42 1.96 -5.95
C GLU A 73 -10.79 3.40 -6.35
N HIS A 74 -11.57 4.09 -5.52
CA HIS A 74 -12.16 5.37 -5.90
C HIS A 74 -11.40 6.60 -5.39
N THR A 75 -10.30 6.42 -4.66
CA THR A 75 -9.45 7.54 -4.19
C THR A 75 -7.98 7.32 -4.55
N HIS A 76 -7.18 8.39 -4.41
CA HIS A 76 -5.72 8.35 -4.51
C HIS A 76 -5.04 8.57 -3.15
N ASN A 77 -5.79 8.47 -2.06
CA ASN A 77 -5.27 8.69 -0.72
C ASN A 77 -4.29 7.59 -0.33
N ASN A 78 -3.20 7.97 0.33
CA ASN A 78 -2.33 7.02 1.00
C ASN A 78 -3.07 6.42 2.20
N ILE A 79 -2.92 5.12 2.42
CA ILE A 79 -3.68 4.39 3.43
C ILE A 79 -2.71 3.52 4.24
N PHE A 80 -2.85 3.57 5.56
CA PHE A 80 -2.22 2.63 6.46
C PHE A 80 -3.25 1.62 6.96
N ILE A 81 -2.98 0.34 6.78
CA ILE A 81 -3.83 -0.78 7.20
C ILE A 81 -3.12 -1.49 8.34
N GLN A 82 -3.57 -1.24 9.55
CA GLN A 82 -3.10 -1.94 10.73
C GLN A 82 -4.01 -3.13 11.04
N GLY A 83 -3.41 -4.25 11.40
CA GLY A 83 -4.16 -5.42 11.86
C GLY A 83 -3.23 -6.49 12.41
N GLN A 84 -3.68 -7.18 13.45
CA GLN A 84 -2.96 -8.30 14.07
C GLN A 84 -2.75 -9.47 13.11
N ALA A 85 -1.90 -10.42 13.49
CA ALA A 85 -1.75 -11.67 12.76
C ALA A 85 -3.11 -12.38 12.62
N GLY A 86 -3.35 -13.00 11.46
CA GLY A 86 -4.60 -13.76 11.22
C GLY A 86 -5.84 -12.92 10.86
N THR A 87 -5.78 -11.59 10.83
CA THR A 87 -6.93 -10.72 10.47
C THR A 87 -7.27 -10.70 8.97
N GLY A 88 -6.58 -11.50 8.16
CA GLY A 88 -6.86 -11.61 6.72
C GLY A 88 -6.17 -10.55 5.85
N LYS A 89 -5.12 -9.88 6.33
CA LYS A 89 -4.36 -8.89 5.55
C LYS A 89 -3.86 -9.44 4.21
N SER A 90 -3.19 -10.59 4.23
CA SER A 90 -2.66 -11.22 3.00
C SER A 90 -3.77 -11.68 2.06
N THR A 91 -4.90 -12.14 2.59
CA THR A 91 -6.09 -12.47 1.79
C THR A 91 -6.65 -11.23 1.11
N PHE A 92 -6.73 -10.12 1.83
CA PHE A 92 -7.16 -8.83 1.28
C PHE A 92 -6.21 -8.32 0.20
N ILE A 93 -4.88 -8.42 0.38
CA ILE A 93 -3.89 -8.07 -0.65
C ILE A 93 -4.12 -8.88 -1.93
N LYS A 94 -4.29 -10.20 -1.80
CA LYS A 94 -4.55 -11.09 -2.95
C LYS A 94 -5.87 -10.74 -3.65
N TYR A 95 -6.90 -10.43 -2.87
CA TYR A 95 -8.17 -9.96 -3.41
C TYR A 95 -7.99 -8.65 -4.19
N LEU A 96 -7.30 -7.67 -3.62
CA LEU A 96 -7.03 -6.37 -4.24
C LEU A 96 -6.25 -6.53 -5.55
N LYS A 97 -5.20 -7.36 -5.55
CA LYS A 97 -4.42 -7.68 -6.75
C LYS A 97 -5.27 -8.28 -7.88
N LYS A 98 -6.26 -9.11 -7.53
CA LYS A 98 -7.11 -9.82 -8.48
C LYS A 98 -8.24 -8.96 -9.05
N HIS A 99 -8.82 -8.07 -8.24
CA HIS A 99 -10.08 -7.39 -8.56
C HIS A 99 -9.94 -5.88 -8.80
N SER A 100 -8.81 -5.27 -8.43
CA SER A 100 -8.58 -3.85 -8.67
C SER A 100 -8.40 -3.56 -10.15
N LYS A 101 -8.96 -2.45 -10.61
CA LYS A 101 -8.73 -1.88 -11.94
C LYS A 101 -7.41 -1.13 -12.02
N LYS A 102 -6.81 -0.81 -10.88
CA LYS A 102 -5.53 -0.11 -10.77
C LYS A 102 -4.35 -1.07 -10.93
N ARG A 103 -3.26 -0.58 -11.51
CA ARG A 103 -2.03 -1.35 -11.67
C ARG A 103 -1.24 -1.37 -10.36
N ILE A 104 -1.29 -2.49 -9.66
CA ILE A 104 -0.72 -2.68 -8.34
C ILE A 104 0.69 -3.26 -8.43
N ARG A 105 1.59 -2.76 -7.58
CA ARG A 105 2.87 -3.40 -7.26
C ARG A 105 2.90 -3.74 -5.78
N LEU A 106 3.39 -4.95 -5.49
CA LEU A 106 3.48 -5.50 -4.14
C LEU A 106 4.94 -5.65 -3.76
N VAL A 107 5.32 -5.11 -2.61
CA VAL A 107 6.67 -5.25 -2.05
C VAL A 107 6.61 -5.54 -0.57
N ALA A 108 7.66 -6.19 -0.06
CA ALA A 108 7.84 -6.44 1.37
C ALA A 108 9.30 -6.32 1.77
N PRO A 109 9.61 -6.07 3.05
CA PRO A 109 10.98 -5.98 3.56
C PRO A 109 11.74 -7.30 3.43
N THR A 110 11.08 -8.45 3.62
CA THR A 110 11.70 -9.78 3.62
C THR A 110 11.28 -10.62 2.41
N ALA A 111 12.11 -11.60 2.06
CA ALA A 111 11.81 -12.54 0.97
C ALA A 111 10.57 -13.40 1.26
N ILE A 112 10.41 -13.85 2.51
CA ILE A 112 9.27 -14.68 2.92
C ILE A 112 7.96 -13.89 2.80
N ALA A 113 7.93 -12.66 3.33
CA ALA A 113 6.76 -11.80 3.20
C ALA A 113 6.43 -11.48 1.74
N ALA A 114 7.46 -11.20 0.92
CA ALA A 114 7.28 -10.95 -0.51
C ALA A 114 6.67 -12.17 -1.25
N LEU A 115 7.12 -13.39 -0.94
CA LEU A 115 6.55 -14.61 -1.49
C LEU A 115 5.10 -14.82 -1.09
N ASN A 116 4.75 -14.56 0.17
CA ASN A 116 3.38 -14.73 0.68
C ASN A 116 2.35 -13.87 -0.05
N ILE A 117 2.74 -12.68 -0.51
CA ILE A 117 1.89 -11.75 -1.27
C ILE A 117 2.12 -11.84 -2.78
N GLU A 118 2.94 -12.78 -3.26
CA GLU A 118 3.37 -12.90 -4.66
C GLU A 118 3.93 -11.56 -5.21
N GLY A 119 4.73 -10.91 -4.41
CA GLY A 119 5.38 -9.64 -4.69
C GLY A 119 6.88 -9.78 -4.84
N ALA A 120 7.61 -8.66 -4.71
CA ALA A 120 9.06 -8.59 -4.71
C ALA A 120 9.59 -8.06 -3.38
N THR A 121 10.85 -8.31 -3.06
CA THR A 121 11.47 -7.58 -1.94
C THR A 121 11.71 -6.13 -2.34
N ILE A 122 11.63 -5.22 -1.36
CA ILE A 122 11.91 -3.79 -1.55
C ILE A 122 13.30 -3.61 -2.17
N HIS A 123 14.32 -4.27 -1.63
CA HIS A 123 15.70 -4.19 -2.15
C HIS A 123 15.81 -4.64 -3.60
N SER A 124 15.09 -5.70 -3.99
CA SER A 124 15.09 -6.19 -5.37
C SER A 124 14.38 -5.24 -6.32
N MET A 125 13.18 -4.76 -5.96
CA MET A 125 12.39 -3.89 -6.83
C MET A 125 13.06 -2.54 -7.05
N PHE A 126 13.54 -1.92 -5.97
CA PHE A 126 14.15 -0.59 -6.01
C PHE A 126 15.66 -0.64 -6.26
N THR A 127 16.25 -1.84 -6.31
CA THR A 127 17.71 -2.07 -6.49
C THR A 127 18.53 -1.33 -5.42
N LEU A 128 18.07 -1.46 -4.16
CA LEU A 128 18.75 -0.83 -3.04
C LEU A 128 19.98 -1.66 -2.61
N PRO A 129 21.08 -1.01 -2.24
CA PRO A 129 22.23 -1.71 -1.66
C PRO A 129 21.89 -2.24 -0.27
N LEU A 130 22.59 -3.30 0.14
CA LEU A 130 22.54 -3.80 1.51
C LEU A 130 23.46 -2.92 2.38
N SER A 131 22.96 -1.79 2.81
CA SER A 131 23.67 -0.83 3.65
C SER A 131 23.01 -0.72 5.02
N ASP A 132 23.80 -0.37 6.02
CA ASP A 132 23.32 -0.16 7.38
C ASP A 132 22.51 1.15 7.53
N PHE A 133 22.77 2.12 6.63
CA PHE A 133 22.00 3.35 6.48
C PHE A 133 22.01 3.78 5.01
N LEU A 134 20.86 4.20 4.47
CA LEU A 134 20.76 4.61 3.08
C LEU A 134 20.72 6.14 2.96
N ILE A 135 21.53 6.66 2.04
CA ILE A 135 21.55 8.07 1.68
C ILE A 135 21.09 8.20 0.22
N PRO A 136 20.10 9.06 -0.11
CA PRO A 136 19.57 9.18 -1.46
C PRO A 136 20.60 9.43 -2.56
N GLN A 137 21.68 10.16 -2.26
CA GLN A 137 22.75 10.47 -3.20
C GLN A 137 23.60 9.24 -3.60
N GLU A 138 23.64 8.19 -2.77
CA GLU A 138 24.46 6.99 -2.99
C GLU A 138 23.81 5.97 -3.92
N VAL A 139 22.49 6.06 -4.11
CA VAL A 139 21.77 5.13 -4.97
C VAL A 139 21.91 5.56 -6.43
N ARG A 140 23.10 5.37 -6.99
CA ARG A 140 23.35 5.48 -8.43
C ARG A 140 23.08 4.15 -9.10
N SER A 141 22.05 4.04 -9.92
CA SER A 141 21.72 2.77 -10.55
C SER A 141 21.56 2.90 -12.05
N THR A 142 22.35 2.11 -12.79
CA THR A 142 22.14 1.82 -14.22
C THR A 142 20.77 1.16 -14.46
N ARG A 143 20.15 0.57 -13.45
CA ARG A 143 18.83 -0.06 -13.50
C ARG A 143 17.68 0.95 -13.33
N ARG A 144 17.96 2.26 -13.14
CA ARG A 144 16.92 3.31 -13.02
C ARG A 144 15.95 3.33 -14.19
N ARG A 145 16.39 2.99 -15.41
CA ARG A 145 15.48 2.93 -16.59
C ARG A 145 14.37 1.90 -16.42
N LYS A 146 14.70 0.71 -15.93
CA LYS A 146 13.71 -0.35 -15.66
C LYS A 146 12.75 0.05 -14.55
N LEU A 147 13.28 0.56 -13.43
CA LEU A 147 12.49 1.07 -12.31
C LEU A 147 11.54 2.18 -12.76
N LYS A 148 12.06 3.17 -13.51
CA LYS A 148 11.25 4.26 -14.07
C LYS A 148 10.10 3.74 -14.94
N SER A 149 10.36 2.77 -15.80
CA SER A 149 9.33 2.15 -16.64
C SER A 149 8.25 1.44 -15.82
N ILE A 150 8.64 0.75 -14.75
CA ILE A 150 7.72 0.06 -13.84
C ILE A 150 6.86 1.09 -13.09
N LEU A 151 7.50 2.06 -12.41
CA LEU A 151 6.79 3.03 -11.56
C LEU A 151 5.88 3.97 -12.35
N LYS A 152 6.23 4.32 -13.59
CA LYS A 152 5.33 5.09 -14.48
C LYS A 152 4.05 4.34 -14.84
N LYS A 153 4.09 3.02 -14.85
CA LYS A 153 2.95 2.15 -15.14
C LYS A 153 2.23 1.66 -13.89
N THR A 154 2.64 2.11 -12.70
CA THR A 154 2.06 1.70 -11.42
C THR A 154 1.13 2.79 -10.93
N ASP A 155 -0.02 2.41 -10.43
CA ASP A 155 -1.01 3.31 -9.82
C ASP A 155 -0.97 3.19 -8.30
N ILE A 156 -0.75 1.96 -7.78
CA ILE A 156 -0.67 1.66 -6.36
C ILE A 156 0.62 0.90 -6.05
N LEU A 157 1.33 1.34 -5.04
CA LEU A 157 2.42 0.59 -4.40
C LEU A 157 1.96 0.13 -3.02
N ILE A 158 1.89 -1.18 -2.81
CA ILE A 158 1.59 -1.79 -1.52
C ILE A 158 2.88 -2.26 -0.89
N ILE A 159 3.11 -1.84 0.36
CA ILE A 159 4.23 -2.29 1.18
C ILE A 159 3.65 -3.09 2.34
N ASP A 160 3.87 -4.41 2.32
CA ASP A 160 3.45 -5.31 3.39
C ASP A 160 4.54 -5.45 4.46
N GLU A 161 4.15 -5.89 5.68
CA GLU A 161 5.03 -6.03 6.84
C GLU A 161 5.81 -4.74 7.17
N VAL A 162 5.10 -3.61 7.16
CA VAL A 162 5.73 -2.29 7.32
C VAL A 162 6.38 -2.10 8.69
N SER A 163 6.02 -2.89 9.71
CA SER A 163 6.68 -2.88 11.03
C SER A 163 8.18 -3.17 10.93
N MET A 164 8.61 -3.95 9.94
CA MET A 164 10.02 -4.28 9.71
C MET A 164 10.72 -3.30 8.76
N LEU A 165 10.03 -2.27 8.30
CA LEU A 165 10.57 -1.29 7.34
C LEU A 165 11.30 -0.18 8.08
N ARG A 166 12.59 -0.02 7.79
CA ARG A 166 13.39 1.08 8.33
C ARG A 166 12.97 2.41 7.68
N PRO A 167 12.95 3.53 8.45
CA PRO A 167 12.55 4.84 7.92
C PRO A 167 13.45 5.34 6.78
N ASP A 168 14.76 5.07 6.80
CA ASP A 168 15.68 5.44 5.72
C ASP A 168 15.36 4.71 4.40
N ILE A 169 14.86 3.48 4.47
CA ILE A 169 14.40 2.73 3.29
C ILE A 169 13.10 3.35 2.76
N LEU A 170 12.18 3.78 3.62
CA LEU A 170 10.94 4.43 3.19
C LEU A 170 11.23 5.77 2.51
N ASP A 171 12.12 6.59 3.06
CA ASP A 171 12.57 7.83 2.44
C ASP A 171 13.21 7.59 1.07
N MET A 172 14.00 6.51 0.96
CA MET A 172 14.61 6.13 -0.31
C MET A 172 13.57 5.72 -1.36
N ILE A 173 12.54 4.97 -0.94
CA ILE A 173 11.43 4.59 -1.82
C ILE A 173 10.71 5.85 -2.33
N GLU A 174 10.44 6.79 -1.44
CA GLU A 174 9.79 8.06 -1.78
C GLU A 174 10.61 8.84 -2.81
N GLU A 175 11.88 9.06 -2.56
CA GLU A 175 12.80 9.77 -3.46
C GLU A 175 12.87 9.11 -4.84
N LEU A 176 13.02 7.77 -4.88
CA LEU A 176 13.07 7.02 -6.13
C LEU A 176 11.76 7.06 -6.90
N CYS A 177 10.62 7.09 -6.22
CA CYS A 177 9.30 7.26 -6.85
C CYS A 177 9.18 8.66 -7.47
N CYS A 178 9.56 9.72 -6.75
CA CYS A 178 9.57 11.09 -7.25
C CYS A 178 10.46 11.23 -8.48
N GLN A 179 11.69 10.76 -8.42
CA GLN A 179 12.64 10.78 -9.54
C GLN A 179 12.14 9.99 -10.76
N ALA A 180 11.59 8.79 -10.54
CA ALA A 180 11.11 7.94 -11.61
C ALA A 180 9.92 8.54 -12.35
N ARG A 181 9.02 9.20 -11.63
CA ARG A 181 7.79 9.77 -12.17
C ARG A 181 7.97 11.22 -12.64
N GLY A 182 9.03 11.89 -12.19
CA GLY A 182 9.27 13.31 -12.46
C GLY A 182 8.21 14.21 -11.81
N ASN A 183 7.75 13.84 -10.62
CA ASN A 183 6.72 14.53 -9.86
C ASN A 183 7.18 14.65 -8.41
N LEU A 184 7.15 15.87 -7.85
CA LEU A 184 7.57 16.16 -6.48
C LEU A 184 6.48 15.94 -5.44
N ALA A 185 5.28 15.54 -5.83
CA ALA A 185 4.26 15.11 -4.89
C ALA A 185 4.74 13.85 -4.13
N LEU A 186 4.24 13.65 -2.93
CA LEU A 186 4.60 12.52 -2.07
C LEU A 186 4.57 11.19 -2.86
N PHE A 187 5.66 10.44 -2.82
CA PHE A 187 5.90 9.22 -3.62
C PHE A 187 5.70 9.42 -5.14
N GLY A 188 5.96 10.63 -5.67
CA GLY A 188 5.74 10.92 -7.08
C GLY A 188 4.27 10.83 -7.52
N GLY A 189 3.33 11.02 -6.60
CA GLY A 189 1.90 10.91 -6.85
C GLY A 189 1.39 9.46 -7.00
N LEU A 190 2.15 8.46 -6.54
CA LEU A 190 1.65 7.10 -6.37
C LEU A 190 0.71 7.04 -5.17
N GLN A 191 -0.34 6.24 -5.27
CA GLN A 191 -1.09 5.84 -4.08
C GLN A 191 -0.29 4.79 -3.31
N ILE A 192 0.02 5.06 -2.05
CA ILE A 192 0.76 4.16 -1.17
C ILE A 192 -0.20 3.48 -0.20
N ILE A 193 -0.09 2.18 -0.11
CA ILE A 193 -0.79 1.39 0.90
C ILE A 193 0.26 0.68 1.75
N LEU A 194 0.34 1.09 3.01
CA LEU A 194 1.19 0.48 4.01
C LEU A 194 0.36 -0.53 4.79
N ILE A 195 0.86 -1.75 4.93
CA ILE A 195 0.16 -2.84 5.62
C ILE A 195 1.09 -3.45 6.65
N GLY A 196 0.61 -3.63 7.87
CA GLY A 196 1.42 -4.26 8.91
C GLY A 196 0.76 -4.20 10.28
N ASP A 197 1.53 -4.57 11.26
CA ASP A 197 1.16 -4.52 12.67
C ASP A 197 2.32 -3.92 13.45
N LEU A 198 2.19 -2.65 13.85
CA LEU A 198 3.26 -1.94 14.57
C LEU A 198 3.56 -2.52 15.95
N CYS A 199 2.70 -3.42 16.47
CA CYS A 199 2.97 -4.16 17.70
C CYS A 199 3.83 -5.41 17.48
N GLN A 200 4.20 -5.73 16.22
CA GLN A 200 5.11 -6.80 15.87
C GLN A 200 6.57 -6.32 15.88
N LEU A 201 7.49 -7.21 15.43
CA LEU A 201 8.92 -6.93 15.46
C LEU A 201 9.28 -5.64 14.69
N PRO A 202 9.99 -4.71 15.36
CA PRO A 202 10.49 -3.52 14.71
C PRO A 202 11.67 -3.85 13.77
N PRO A 203 12.06 -2.90 12.90
CA PRO A 203 13.25 -3.08 12.07
C PRO A 203 14.51 -3.11 12.93
N ILE A 204 15.46 -3.94 12.52
CA ILE A 204 16.75 -4.03 13.19
C ILE A 204 17.66 -2.90 12.68
N ILE A 205 18.06 -2.01 13.59
CA ILE A 205 19.07 -0.98 13.33
C ILE A 205 20.39 -1.45 13.94
N LYS A 206 21.41 -1.64 13.11
CA LYS A 206 22.74 -2.05 13.58
C LYS A 206 23.39 -0.94 14.40
N PRO A 207 24.21 -1.29 15.42
CA PRO A 207 24.88 -0.30 16.28
C PRO A 207 25.67 0.76 15.49
N ALA A 208 26.32 0.37 14.40
CA ALA A 208 27.07 1.30 13.54
C ALA A 208 26.21 2.37 12.86
N ALA A 209 24.92 2.10 12.64
CA ALA A 209 23.99 3.03 12.02
C ALA A 209 23.30 3.99 13.01
N ILE A 210 23.31 3.68 14.31
CA ILE A 210 22.63 4.47 15.35
C ILE A 210 22.95 5.96 15.29
N PRO A 211 24.24 6.38 15.13
CA PRO A 211 24.56 7.82 15.05
C PRO A 211 23.87 8.51 13.87
N ALA A 212 23.83 7.87 12.70
CA ALA A 212 23.19 8.41 11.50
C ALA A 212 21.68 8.53 11.67
N PHE A 213 21.02 7.52 12.29
CA PHE A 213 19.61 7.57 12.60
C PHE A 213 19.28 8.69 13.59
N LYS A 214 20.04 8.84 14.68
CA LYS A 214 19.86 9.93 15.65
C LYS A 214 20.04 11.30 15.00
N GLN A 215 21.04 11.45 14.13
CA GLN A 215 21.26 12.71 13.43
C GLN A 215 20.10 13.06 12.48
N LYS A 216 19.57 12.11 11.77
CA LYS A 216 18.53 12.36 10.75
C LYS A 216 17.11 12.41 11.34
N TYR A 217 16.79 11.52 12.27
CA TYR A 217 15.43 11.33 12.80
C TYR A 217 15.26 11.75 14.26
N GLY A 218 16.34 12.17 14.93
CA GLY A 218 16.31 12.52 16.36
C GLY A 218 16.35 11.31 17.30
N THR A 219 16.09 10.12 16.79
CA THR A 219 16.09 8.85 17.54
C THR A 219 16.64 7.72 16.69
N ALA A 220 17.05 6.63 17.33
CA ALA A 220 17.32 5.36 16.67
C ALA A 220 16.24 4.31 16.98
N GLU A 221 15.23 4.68 17.74
CA GLU A 221 14.06 3.84 17.96
C GLU A 221 13.15 3.92 16.73
N PRO A 222 12.63 2.78 16.26
CA PRO A 222 11.87 2.73 14.99
C PRO A 222 10.52 3.44 15.06
N TYR A 223 9.93 3.60 16.26
CA TYR A 223 8.61 4.21 16.49
C TYR A 223 8.62 5.02 17.78
#